data_a01ed57aae0a7d39024a55b94fb17e46
#
_entry.id   a01ed57aae0a7d39024a55b94fb17e46
#
_cell.length_a   1.000
_cell.length_b   1.000
_cell.length_c   1.000
_cell.angle_alpha   90.00
_cell.angle_beta   90.00
_cell.angle_gamma   90.00
#
_symmetry.space_group_name_H-M   'P 1'
#
loop_
_entity.id
_entity.type
_entity.pdbx_description
1 polymer ?
#
loop_
_entity_poly.entity_id
_entity_poly.type
_entity_poly.pdbx_seq_one_letter_code
_entity_poly.pdbx_strand_id
1 'polypeptide(L)'
;MIFRRSRFGDVVQRQLELFASDTELLDEAEKADAAWTSAGVDETEELYGDFQLVVDAIGERLYEIRETFAATLDASTADAYRDEFDRAARKRFGRYASFLEEER
;
A
#
# COMPACT_ATOMS: atom_id res chain seq x y z
N MET A 1 -24.97 20.55 -2.17
CA MET A 1 -23.95 19.73 -1.55
C MET A 1 -22.55 20.11 -2.00
N ILE A 2 -21.66 20.16 -1.09
CA ILE A 2 -20.31 20.59 -1.39
C ILE A 2 -19.36 19.42 -1.26
N PHE A 3 -18.68 19.13 -2.33
CA PHE A 3 -17.62 18.15 -2.28
C PHE A 3 -16.31 18.86 -1.93
N ARG A 4 -15.76 18.50 -0.84
CA ARG A 4 -14.47 19.02 -0.49
C ARG A 4 -13.41 18.10 -1.12
N ARG A 5 -12.75 18.61 -2.12
CA ARG A 5 -11.63 17.89 -2.70
C ARG A 5 -10.50 17.87 -1.71
N SER A 6 -9.91 16.71 -1.53
CA SER A 6 -8.73 16.64 -0.71
C SER A 6 -7.58 17.37 -1.43
N ARG A 7 -6.72 17.97 -0.65
CA ARG A 7 -5.64 18.77 -1.19
C ARG A 7 -4.70 17.99 -2.10
N PHE A 8 -4.49 16.73 -1.80
CA PHE A 8 -3.57 15.88 -2.54
C PHE A 8 -4.27 14.74 -3.28
N GLY A 9 -5.58 14.81 -3.40
CA GLY A 9 -6.36 13.72 -3.98
C GLY A 9 -5.89 13.30 -5.36
N ASP A 10 -5.65 14.26 -6.23
CA ASP A 10 -5.25 13.95 -7.61
C ASP A 10 -3.87 13.33 -7.68
N VAL A 11 -2.91 13.88 -6.93
CA VAL A 11 -1.56 13.34 -6.96
C VAL A 11 -1.49 11.96 -6.31
N VAL A 12 -2.21 11.76 -5.22
CA VAL A 12 -2.24 10.45 -4.56
C VAL A 12 -2.86 9.41 -5.48
N GLN A 13 -3.98 9.74 -6.13
CA GLN A 13 -4.62 8.82 -7.06
C GLN A 13 -3.68 8.42 -8.19
N ARG A 14 -2.98 9.38 -8.76
CA ARG A 14 -2.03 9.08 -9.82
C ARG A 14 -0.91 8.18 -9.33
N GLN A 15 -0.38 8.46 -8.14
CA GLN A 15 0.68 7.65 -7.57
C GLN A 15 0.24 6.21 -7.37
N LEU A 16 -0.96 6.01 -6.85
CA LEU A 16 -1.47 4.67 -6.61
C LEU A 16 -1.83 3.96 -7.91
N GLU A 17 -2.31 4.68 -8.91
CA GLU A 17 -2.57 4.09 -10.21
C GLU A 17 -1.29 3.64 -10.90
N LEU A 18 -0.25 4.46 -10.82
CA LEU A 18 1.04 4.08 -11.39
C LEU A 18 1.63 2.87 -10.69
N PHE A 19 1.52 2.83 -9.36
CA PHE A 19 1.94 1.67 -8.62
C PHE A 19 1.18 0.43 -9.07
N ALA A 20 -0.14 0.53 -9.15
CA ALA A 20 -0.98 -0.61 -9.50
C ALA A 20 -0.76 -1.10 -10.93
N SER A 21 -0.45 -0.19 -11.86
CA SER A 21 -0.30 -0.57 -13.26
C SER A 21 1.07 -1.16 -13.59
N ASP A 22 2.05 -0.89 -12.76
CA ASP A 22 3.43 -1.32 -13.02
C ASP A 22 3.89 -2.32 -11.99
N THR A 23 3.00 -3.26 -11.58
CA THR A 23 3.50 -4.10 -10.55
C THR A 23 3.26 -5.58 -10.73
N GLU A 24 4.37 -6.27 -10.73
CA GLU A 24 4.37 -7.69 -10.55
C GLU A 24 4.09 -8.04 -9.09
N LEU A 25 4.30 -7.06 -8.18
CA LEU A 25 4.08 -7.31 -6.76
C LEU A 25 2.62 -7.61 -6.43
N LEU A 26 1.69 -6.89 -7.06
CA LEU A 26 0.28 -7.16 -6.81
C LEU A 26 -0.13 -8.52 -7.35
N ASP A 27 0.41 -8.90 -8.50
CA ASP A 27 0.15 -10.24 -9.03
C ASP A 27 0.74 -11.32 -8.13
N GLU A 28 1.95 -11.09 -7.63
CA GLU A 28 2.57 -12.02 -6.69
C GLU A 28 1.76 -12.13 -5.42
N ALA A 29 1.25 -10.99 -4.93
CA ALA A 29 0.45 -10.98 -3.72
C ALA A 29 -0.85 -11.75 -3.90
N GLU A 30 -1.50 -11.60 -5.04
CA GLU A 30 -2.71 -12.36 -5.32
C GLU A 30 -2.44 -13.86 -5.35
N LYS A 31 -1.36 -14.26 -5.99
CA LYS A 31 -0.97 -15.66 -6.06
C LYS A 31 -0.62 -16.22 -4.70
N ALA A 32 0.16 -15.47 -3.93
CA ALA A 32 0.55 -15.90 -2.59
C ALA A 32 -0.65 -15.98 -1.66
N ASP A 33 -1.58 -15.03 -1.77
CA ASP A 33 -2.80 -15.02 -0.99
C ASP A 33 -3.66 -16.24 -1.32
N ALA A 34 -3.82 -16.53 -2.59
CA ALA A 34 -4.61 -17.67 -3.01
C ALA A 34 -3.97 -18.99 -2.55
N ALA A 35 -2.65 -19.08 -2.65
CA ALA A 35 -1.94 -20.27 -2.22
C ALA A 35 -2.10 -20.48 -0.71
N TRP A 36 -1.94 -19.42 0.07
CA TRP A 36 -2.09 -19.51 1.52
C TRP A 36 -3.52 -19.85 1.91
N THR A 37 -4.48 -19.20 1.28
CA THR A 37 -5.90 -19.36 1.62
C THR A 37 -6.38 -20.80 1.34
N SER A 38 -5.82 -21.44 0.31
CA SER A 38 -6.21 -22.80 -0.04
C SER A 38 -5.25 -23.87 0.47
N ALA A 39 -4.29 -23.48 1.32
CA ALA A 39 -3.27 -24.40 1.81
C ALA A 39 -3.85 -25.43 2.77
N GLY A 40 -3.25 -26.62 2.74
CA GLY A 40 -3.51 -27.62 3.77
C GLY A 40 -2.80 -27.26 5.04
N VAL A 41 -3.12 -27.97 6.11
CA VAL A 41 -2.57 -27.72 7.44
C VAL A 41 -1.04 -27.72 7.45
N ASP A 42 -0.45 -28.65 6.71
CA ASP A 42 1.00 -28.81 6.71
C ASP A 42 1.75 -27.68 6.00
N GLU A 43 1.09 -26.98 5.10
CA GLU A 43 1.73 -25.95 4.29
C GLU A 43 1.38 -24.52 4.70
N THR A 44 0.39 -24.37 5.56
CA THR A 44 -0.17 -23.06 5.89
C THR A 44 0.88 -22.08 6.39
N GLU A 45 1.75 -22.54 7.29
CA GLU A 45 2.72 -21.67 7.91
C GLU A 45 3.74 -21.13 6.90
N GLU A 46 4.24 -22.01 6.04
CA GLU A 46 5.20 -21.62 5.03
C GLU A 46 4.60 -20.67 4.01
N LEU A 47 3.40 -20.99 3.54
CA LEU A 47 2.73 -20.17 2.54
C LEU A 47 2.29 -18.82 3.12
N TYR A 48 1.95 -18.77 4.39
CA TYR A 48 1.67 -17.51 5.04
C TYR A 48 2.92 -16.64 5.11
N GLY A 49 4.07 -17.24 5.40
CA GLY A 49 5.34 -16.52 5.39
C GLY A 49 5.67 -15.94 4.04
N ASP A 50 5.43 -16.70 2.97
CA ASP A 50 5.63 -16.21 1.60
C ASP A 50 4.72 -15.02 1.30
N PHE A 51 3.47 -15.11 1.73
CA PHE A 51 2.51 -14.02 1.57
C PHE A 51 2.99 -12.77 2.32
N GLN A 52 3.47 -12.93 3.55
CA GLN A 52 3.97 -11.81 4.34
C GLN A 52 5.14 -11.11 3.66
N LEU A 53 6.04 -11.86 3.04
CA LEU A 53 7.18 -11.26 2.34
C LEU A 53 6.72 -10.35 1.20
N VAL A 54 5.71 -10.79 0.46
CA VAL A 54 5.19 -9.96 -0.64
C VAL A 54 4.47 -8.73 -0.10
N VAL A 55 3.70 -8.89 0.98
CA VAL A 55 3.03 -7.75 1.62
C VAL A 55 4.04 -6.74 2.12
N ASP A 56 5.13 -7.21 2.72
CA ASP A 56 6.20 -6.32 3.17
C ASP A 56 6.82 -5.55 2.00
N ALA A 57 7.04 -6.22 0.88
CA ALA A 57 7.59 -5.57 -0.30
C ALA A 57 6.64 -4.49 -0.85
N ILE A 58 5.35 -4.76 -0.85
CA ILE A 58 4.35 -3.76 -1.26
C ILE A 58 4.39 -2.57 -0.32
N GLY A 59 4.44 -2.82 0.98
CA GLY A 59 4.49 -1.76 1.97
C GLY A 59 5.72 -0.88 1.81
N GLU A 60 6.88 -1.50 1.59
CA GLU A 60 8.12 -0.76 1.37
C GLU A 60 8.03 0.10 0.13
N ARG A 61 7.47 -0.43 -0.94
CA ARG A 61 7.34 0.33 -2.18
C ARG A 61 6.40 1.52 -2.02
N LEU A 62 5.27 1.30 -1.37
CA LEU A 62 4.34 2.39 -1.09
C LEU A 62 4.98 3.44 -0.19
N TYR A 63 5.73 3.00 0.80
CA TYR A 63 6.46 3.90 1.69
C TYR A 63 7.44 4.78 0.90
N GLU A 64 8.20 4.18 -0.01
CA GLU A 64 9.14 4.93 -0.84
C GLU A 64 8.45 5.98 -1.69
N ILE A 65 7.33 5.61 -2.31
CA ILE A 65 6.57 6.54 -3.14
C ILE A 65 6.10 7.71 -2.30
N ARG A 66 5.53 7.42 -1.14
CA ARG A 66 5.02 8.45 -0.23
C ARG A 66 6.15 9.38 0.23
N GLU A 67 7.24 8.81 0.70
CA GLU A 67 8.31 9.63 1.29
C GLU A 67 9.09 10.42 0.26
N THR A 68 9.21 9.91 -0.94
CA THR A 68 9.87 10.64 -2.02
C THR A 68 9.13 11.95 -2.32
N PHE A 69 7.80 11.89 -2.37
CA PHE A 69 7.02 13.10 -2.60
C PHE A 69 6.96 13.99 -1.35
N ALA A 70 6.78 13.38 -0.19
CA ALA A 70 6.72 14.13 1.08
C ALA A 70 7.97 14.96 1.30
N ALA A 71 9.11 14.47 0.88
CA ALA A 71 10.38 15.18 1.03
C ALA A 71 10.43 16.50 0.26
N THR A 72 9.53 16.70 -0.70
CA THR A 72 9.47 17.94 -1.47
C THR A 72 8.60 19.00 -0.80
N LEU A 73 7.95 18.65 0.32
CA LEU A 73 6.99 19.52 0.98
C LEU A 73 7.53 20.01 2.32
N ASP A 74 6.97 21.12 2.81
CA ASP A 74 7.30 21.53 4.18
C ASP A 74 6.69 20.56 5.18
N ALA A 75 7.13 20.61 6.43
CA ALA A 75 6.80 19.61 7.44
C ALA A 75 5.29 19.42 7.64
N SER A 76 4.55 20.51 7.81
CA SER A 76 3.12 20.40 8.09
C SER A 76 2.35 19.93 6.86
N THR A 77 2.74 20.38 5.68
CA THR A 77 2.13 19.97 4.43
C THR A 77 2.43 18.50 4.15
N ALA A 78 3.65 18.07 4.44
CA ALA A 78 4.04 16.68 4.27
C ALA A 78 3.19 15.75 5.15
N ASP A 79 2.90 16.16 6.39
CA ASP A 79 2.07 15.35 7.27
C ASP A 79 0.66 15.20 6.73
N ALA A 80 0.09 16.28 6.21
CA ALA A 80 -1.24 16.23 5.60
C ALA A 80 -1.25 15.31 4.38
N TYR A 81 -0.20 15.39 3.56
CA TYR A 81 -0.07 14.52 2.40
C TYR A 81 0.06 13.05 2.82
N ARG A 82 0.90 12.76 3.81
CA ARG A 82 1.06 11.38 4.29
C ARG A 82 -0.25 10.78 4.75
N ASP A 83 -1.04 11.56 5.47
CA ASP A 83 -2.34 11.09 5.95
C ASP A 83 -3.28 10.74 4.79
N GLU A 84 -3.31 11.60 3.77
CA GLU A 84 -4.16 11.32 2.61
C GLU A 84 -3.67 10.10 1.83
N PHE A 85 -2.35 10.00 1.65
CA PHE A 85 -1.76 8.86 0.96
C PHE A 85 -2.09 7.56 1.69
N ASP A 86 -1.85 7.53 3.00
CA ASP A 86 -2.07 6.33 3.80
C ASP A 86 -3.54 5.90 3.75
N ARG A 87 -4.44 6.86 3.85
CA ARG A 87 -5.86 6.58 3.82
C ARG A 87 -6.29 6.00 2.49
N ALA A 88 -5.82 6.59 1.40
CA ALA A 88 -6.14 6.12 0.06
C ALA A 88 -5.51 4.75 -0.23
N ALA A 89 -4.28 4.55 0.22
CA ALA A 89 -3.59 3.28 0.02
C ALA A 89 -4.30 2.15 0.79
N ARG A 90 -4.70 2.42 2.03
CA ARG A 90 -5.44 1.42 2.80
C ARG A 90 -6.78 1.09 2.16
N LYS A 91 -7.43 2.09 1.61
CA LYS A 91 -8.71 1.88 0.95
C LYS A 91 -8.57 1.02 -0.30
N ARG A 92 -7.54 1.28 -1.08
CA ARG A 92 -7.35 0.60 -2.37
C ARG A 92 -6.66 -0.75 -2.23
N PHE A 93 -5.69 -0.86 -1.34
CA PHE A 93 -4.88 -2.06 -1.16
C PHE A 93 -4.98 -2.62 0.25
N GLY A 94 -6.12 -2.42 0.92
CA GLY A 94 -6.28 -2.69 2.34
C GLY A 94 -5.63 -3.97 2.86
N ARG A 95 -5.78 -5.06 2.11
CA ARG A 95 -5.22 -6.34 2.53
C ARG A 95 -3.69 -6.33 2.54
N TYR A 96 -3.07 -5.49 1.71
CA TYR A 96 -1.63 -5.45 1.55
C TYR A 96 -1.00 -4.18 2.11
N ALA A 97 -1.77 -3.34 2.77
CA ALA A 97 -1.28 -2.05 3.24
C ALA A 97 -1.09 -1.98 4.76
N SER A 98 -1.09 -3.12 5.44
CA SER A 98 -0.94 -3.14 6.89
C SER A 98 0.39 -2.57 7.36
N PHE A 99 1.41 -2.64 6.53
CA PHE A 99 2.72 -2.07 6.83
C PHE A 99 2.63 -0.57 7.12
N LEU A 100 1.80 0.14 6.36
CA LEU A 100 1.64 1.58 6.57
C LEU A 100 1.00 1.91 7.91
N GLU A 101 0.14 1.05 8.40
CA GLU A 101 -0.48 1.24 9.70
C GLU A 101 0.54 1.06 10.83
N GLU A 102 1.43 0.11 10.68
CA GLU A 102 2.46 -0.15 11.68
C GLU A 102 3.48 0.97 11.78
N GLU A 103 3.66 1.73 10.71
CA GLU A 103 4.58 2.85 10.69
C GLU A 103 4.10 4.03 11.54
N ARG A 104 2.87 4.00 11.92
CA ARG A 104 2.30 5.05 12.76
C ARG A 104 2.35 4.63 14.22
#